data_5d1e0adc9f9b47f784fade31fd686d80
#
_entry.id   5d1e0adc9f9b47f784fade31fd686d80
#
_cell.length_a   1.000
_cell.length_b   1.000
_cell.length_c   1.000
_cell.angle_alpha   90.00
_cell.angle_beta   90.00
_cell.angle_gamma   90.00
#
_symmetry.space_group_name_H-M   'P 1'
#
loop_
_entity.id
_entity.type
_entity.pdbx_description
1 polymer ?
#
loop_
_entity_poly.entity_id
_entity_poly.type
_entity_poly.pdbx_seq_one_letter_code
_entity_poly.pdbx_strand_id
1 'polypeptide(L)'
;MIEFENVSFSYQGQEHNGLHEINLKISDGECVLFCGRSGCGKTTITRLVNGLIPQFYQGELQGRVLVDGQEISNLPMYQIAAKVGSVFQNPRTQFFNVDTDSEISFGIENEALPPKELAERVDQTTDDLNIQNLRNRNIFELSGGEKQKIAFASVYAMN
;
A
#
# COMPACT_ATOMS: atom_id res chain seq x y z
N MET A 1 1.58 13.64 3.69
CA MET A 1 2.91 14.06 3.18
C MET A 1 3.95 12.98 3.49
N ILE A 2 4.87 12.65 2.54
CA ILE A 2 5.94 11.65 2.72
C ILE A 2 7.29 12.34 2.59
N GLU A 3 8.22 12.04 3.52
CA GLU A 3 9.57 12.63 3.49
C GLU A 3 10.64 11.56 3.73
N PHE A 4 11.71 11.62 2.94
CA PHE A 4 12.94 10.85 3.11
C PHE A 4 14.05 11.83 3.46
N GLU A 5 14.74 11.61 4.59
CA GLU A 5 15.83 12.46 5.06
C GLU A 5 17.11 11.64 5.11
N ASN A 6 18.00 11.86 4.15
CA ASN A 6 19.30 11.18 4.00
C ASN A 6 19.21 9.65 4.12
N VAL A 7 18.19 9.06 3.48
CA VAL A 7 17.90 7.64 3.63
C VAL A 7 18.87 6.81 2.79
N SER A 8 19.60 5.94 3.47
CA SER A 8 20.37 4.85 2.86
C SER A 8 19.90 3.52 3.42
N PHE A 9 19.75 2.51 2.56
CA PHE A 9 19.36 1.18 2.98
C PHE A 9 20.05 0.11 2.15
N SER A 10 20.64 -0.88 2.83
CA SER A 10 21.20 -2.08 2.20
C SER A 10 20.56 -3.33 2.81
N TYR A 11 20.16 -4.28 1.95
CA TYR A 11 19.65 -5.58 2.41
C TYR A 11 20.77 -6.41 3.03
N GLN A 12 20.45 -7.19 4.06
CA GLN A 12 21.42 -8.08 4.69
C GLN A 12 22.05 -9.04 3.65
N GLY A 13 23.38 -9.08 3.61
CA GLY A 13 24.14 -9.89 2.65
C GLY A 13 24.21 -9.33 1.21
N GLN A 14 23.78 -8.07 0.99
CA GLN A 14 23.84 -7.41 -0.31
C GLN A 14 24.41 -5.99 -0.20
N GLU A 15 25.66 -5.88 0.25
CA GLU A 15 26.31 -4.59 0.55
C GLU A 15 26.37 -3.61 -0.64
N HIS A 16 26.22 -4.09 -1.88
CA HIS A 16 26.30 -3.25 -3.08
C HIS A 16 24.94 -2.91 -3.70
N ASN A 17 23.84 -3.46 -3.18
CA ASN A 17 22.49 -3.25 -3.72
C ASN A 17 21.61 -2.56 -2.68
N GLY A 18 21.41 -1.27 -2.83
CA GLY A 18 20.60 -0.52 -1.88
C GLY A 18 20.22 0.87 -2.38
N LEU A 19 19.71 1.66 -1.46
CA LEU A 19 19.47 3.09 -1.64
C LEU A 19 20.60 3.85 -0.96
N HIS A 20 21.02 4.96 -1.55
CA HIS A 20 22.09 5.80 -1.03
C HIS A 20 21.63 7.26 -0.98
N GLU A 21 21.67 7.86 0.21
CA GLU A 21 21.44 9.28 0.46
C GLU A 21 20.18 9.85 -0.21
N ILE A 22 19.10 9.09 -0.16
CA ILE A 22 17.81 9.52 -0.75
C ILE A 22 17.24 10.66 0.10
N ASN A 23 17.03 11.79 -0.56
CA ASN A 23 16.30 12.93 -0.05
C ASN A 23 15.11 13.17 -0.98
N LEU A 24 13.91 13.00 -0.49
CA LEU A 24 12.68 13.09 -1.27
C LEU A 24 11.56 13.65 -0.40
N LYS A 25 10.78 14.54 -0.96
CA LYS A 25 9.56 15.04 -0.34
C LYS A 25 8.42 14.92 -1.33
N ILE A 26 7.34 14.29 -0.89
CA ILE A 26 6.08 14.14 -1.63
C ILE A 26 5.00 14.85 -0.82
N SER A 27 4.44 15.91 -1.38
CA SER A 27 3.40 16.71 -0.73
C SER A 27 2.04 16.03 -0.85
N ASP A 28 1.08 16.46 -0.04
CA ASP A 28 -0.30 15.97 -0.15
C ASP A 28 -0.89 16.31 -1.51
N GLY A 29 -1.64 15.38 -2.09
CA GLY A 29 -2.23 15.51 -3.41
C GLY A 29 -1.29 15.26 -4.59
N GLU A 30 0.01 15.01 -4.36
CA GLU A 30 0.94 14.67 -5.42
C GLU A 30 0.82 13.20 -5.86
N CYS A 31 0.93 12.99 -7.18
CA CYS A 31 1.08 11.66 -7.78
C CYS A 31 2.52 11.52 -8.30
N VAL A 32 3.30 10.64 -7.71
CA VAL A 32 4.72 10.45 -8.04
C VAL A 32 4.94 9.09 -8.72
N LEU A 33 5.60 9.10 -9.89
CA LEU A 33 5.96 7.90 -10.62
C LEU A 33 7.46 7.61 -10.48
N PHE A 34 7.81 6.47 -9.86
CA PHE A 34 9.19 5.98 -9.84
C PHE A 34 9.51 5.15 -11.07
N CYS A 35 10.37 5.66 -11.93
CA CYS A 35 10.84 5.00 -13.16
C CYS A 35 12.29 4.54 -13.02
N GLY A 36 12.65 3.48 -13.73
CA GLY A 36 14.02 2.99 -13.78
C GLY A 36 14.10 1.48 -14.07
N ARG A 37 15.32 0.99 -14.28
CA ARG A 37 15.61 -0.42 -14.57
C ARG A 37 15.18 -1.32 -13.41
N SER A 38 14.99 -2.63 -13.68
CA SER A 38 14.79 -3.61 -12.61
C SER A 38 15.99 -3.59 -11.66
N GLY A 39 15.71 -3.68 -10.36
CA GLY A 39 16.74 -3.66 -9.31
C GLY A 39 17.24 -2.26 -8.88
N CYS A 40 16.77 -1.15 -9.49
CA CYS A 40 17.24 0.19 -9.13
C CYS A 40 16.62 0.78 -7.83
N GLY A 41 15.96 -0.02 -7.01
CA GLY A 41 15.48 0.42 -5.69
C GLY A 41 14.03 0.90 -5.61
N LYS A 42 13.22 0.91 -6.69
CA LYS A 42 11.82 1.35 -6.67
C LYS A 42 10.97 0.67 -5.60
N THR A 43 11.05 -0.66 -5.56
CA THR A 43 10.33 -1.45 -4.55
C THR A 43 10.88 -1.23 -3.13
N THR A 44 12.15 -0.92 -3.00
CA THR A 44 12.77 -0.59 -1.70
C THR A 44 12.21 0.71 -1.14
N ILE A 45 12.02 1.73 -1.98
CA ILE A 45 11.36 2.99 -1.59
C ILE A 45 9.95 2.72 -1.08
N THR A 46 9.13 1.96 -1.81
CA THR A 46 7.75 1.67 -1.37
C THR A 46 7.71 0.83 -0.09
N ARG A 47 8.66 -0.11 0.09
CA ARG A 47 8.79 -0.91 1.32
C ARG A 47 9.19 -0.08 2.53
N LEU A 48 9.96 0.98 2.35
CA LEU A 48 10.29 1.93 3.42
C LEU A 48 9.08 2.76 3.84
N VAL A 49 8.26 3.20 2.88
CA VAL A 49 7.06 3.99 3.16
C VAL A 49 6.00 3.17 3.88
N ASN A 50 5.77 1.92 3.48
CA ASN A 50 4.74 1.08 4.09
C ASN A 50 5.24 0.25 5.30
N GLY A 51 6.46 0.51 5.78
CA GLY A 51 7.02 -0.12 6.99
C GLY A 51 7.43 -1.58 6.83
N LEU A 52 7.37 -2.18 5.64
CA LEU A 52 7.90 -3.53 5.43
C LEU A 52 9.42 -3.58 5.63
N ILE A 53 10.10 -2.45 5.46
CA ILE A 53 11.46 -2.22 5.92
C ILE A 53 11.36 -1.27 7.13
N PRO A 54 11.95 -1.59 8.29
CA PRO A 54 12.79 -2.75 8.58
C PRO A 54 12.05 -3.97 9.14
N GLN A 55 10.72 -3.95 9.30
CA GLN A 55 9.98 -4.95 10.08
C GLN A 55 10.03 -6.37 9.50
N PHE A 56 9.97 -6.52 8.18
CA PHE A 56 10.00 -7.82 7.50
C PHE A 56 11.25 -8.04 6.65
N TYR A 57 11.86 -6.97 6.19
CA TYR A 57 13.09 -7.03 5.40
C TYR A 57 14.25 -6.47 6.22
N GLN A 58 15.15 -7.35 6.64
CA GLN A 58 16.31 -6.97 7.44
C GLN A 58 17.38 -6.33 6.58
N GLY A 59 18.09 -5.36 7.17
CA GLY A 59 19.17 -4.64 6.52
C GLY A 59 19.65 -3.47 7.38
N GLU A 60 20.60 -2.72 6.88
CA GLU A 60 21.10 -1.51 7.51
C GLU A 60 20.35 -0.30 6.96
N LEU A 61 19.58 0.37 7.81
CA LEU A 61 18.86 1.59 7.52
C LEU A 61 19.54 2.78 8.20
N GLN A 62 19.83 3.80 7.43
CA GLN A 62 20.30 5.10 7.90
C GLN A 62 19.35 6.19 7.41
N GLY A 63 19.30 7.31 8.14
CA GLY A 63 18.35 8.38 7.85
C GLY A 63 16.95 8.07 8.37
N ARG A 64 15.95 8.82 7.92
CA ARG A 64 14.56 8.71 8.42
C ARG A 64 13.55 8.77 7.28
N VAL A 65 12.49 7.95 7.38
CA VAL A 65 11.30 8.04 6.52
C VAL A 65 10.13 8.48 7.38
N LEU A 66 9.50 9.59 7.00
CA LEU A 66 8.36 10.13 7.72
C LEU A 66 7.12 10.09 6.83
N VAL A 67 5.99 9.74 7.43
CA VAL A 67 4.65 9.90 6.85
C VAL A 67 3.84 10.75 7.81
N ASP A 68 3.34 11.87 7.32
CA ASP A 68 2.64 12.90 8.11
C ASP A 68 3.42 13.33 9.36
N GLY A 69 4.74 13.52 9.19
CA GLY A 69 5.65 13.93 10.25
C GLY A 69 5.98 12.86 11.29
N GLN A 70 5.48 11.62 11.12
CA GLN A 70 5.78 10.50 12.00
C GLN A 70 6.78 9.55 11.35
N GLU A 71 7.82 9.19 12.07
CA GLU A 71 8.84 8.27 11.59
C GLU A 71 8.32 6.84 11.54
N ILE A 72 8.27 6.26 10.34
CA ILE A 72 7.67 4.94 10.07
C ILE A 72 8.36 3.81 10.82
N SER A 73 9.69 3.85 10.94
CA SER A 73 10.46 2.80 11.62
C SER A 73 10.10 2.63 13.11
N ASN A 74 9.52 3.67 13.72
CA ASN A 74 9.14 3.68 15.14
C ASN A 74 7.67 3.30 15.39
N LEU A 75 6.88 3.12 14.32
CA LEU A 75 5.46 2.82 14.44
C LEU A 75 5.20 1.30 14.37
N PRO A 76 4.26 0.77 15.14
CA PRO A 76 3.78 -0.59 14.95
C PRO A 76 3.00 -0.72 13.62
N MET A 77 3.01 -1.91 13.02
CA MET A 77 2.45 -2.15 11.69
C MET A 77 0.99 -1.71 11.54
N TYR A 78 0.16 -1.88 12.56
CA TYR A 78 -1.26 -1.48 12.49
C TYR A 78 -1.45 0.04 12.36
N GLN A 79 -0.54 0.85 12.95
CA GLN A 79 -0.58 2.30 12.80
C GLN A 79 -0.08 2.74 11.41
N ILE A 80 0.89 2.01 10.87
CA ILE A 80 1.37 2.26 9.50
C ILE A 80 0.27 1.92 8.50
N ALA A 81 -0.38 0.77 8.65
CA ALA A 81 -1.47 0.33 7.77
C ALA A 81 -2.67 1.30 7.77
N ALA A 82 -2.94 1.96 8.89
CA ALA A 82 -3.98 3.01 8.96
C ALA A 82 -3.62 4.30 8.21
N LYS A 83 -2.35 4.49 7.83
CA LYS A 83 -1.86 5.70 7.13
C LYS A 83 -1.45 5.45 5.70
N VAL A 84 -0.98 4.25 5.41
CA VAL A 84 -0.35 3.90 4.13
C VAL A 84 -1.04 2.69 3.53
N GLY A 85 -1.93 2.95 2.58
CA GLY A 85 -2.50 1.91 1.75
C GLY A 85 -1.48 1.37 0.74
N SER A 86 -1.42 0.05 0.59
CA SER A 86 -0.47 -0.59 -0.33
C SER A 86 -1.17 -1.55 -1.27
N VAL A 87 -0.90 -1.41 -2.58
CA VAL A 87 -1.32 -2.38 -3.59
C VAL A 87 -0.08 -3.10 -4.11
N PHE A 88 -0.06 -4.42 -4.01
CA PHE A 88 1.08 -5.23 -4.42
C PHE A 88 1.10 -5.49 -5.93
N GLN A 89 2.30 -5.74 -6.48
CA GLN A 89 2.49 -6.01 -7.91
C GLN A 89 1.67 -7.20 -8.40
N ASN A 90 1.49 -8.23 -7.57
CA ASN A 90 0.64 -9.37 -7.87
C ASN A 90 -0.62 -9.30 -6.99
N PRO A 91 -1.78 -8.87 -7.52
CA PRO A 91 -2.99 -8.73 -6.73
C PRO A 91 -3.49 -10.06 -6.15
N ARG A 92 -3.16 -11.20 -6.78
CA ARG A 92 -3.57 -12.52 -6.28
C ARG A 92 -3.02 -12.86 -4.90
N THR A 93 -1.88 -12.28 -4.53
CA THR A 93 -1.26 -12.51 -3.20
C THR A 93 -1.82 -11.59 -2.13
N GLN A 94 -2.68 -10.65 -2.50
CA GLN A 94 -3.30 -9.67 -1.60
C GLN A 94 -4.70 -10.08 -1.14
N PHE A 95 -5.43 -10.86 -1.97
CA PHE A 95 -6.82 -11.21 -1.70
C PHE A 95 -6.98 -12.22 -0.55
N PHE A 96 -7.88 -11.89 0.35
CA PHE A 96 -8.31 -12.74 1.46
C PHE A 96 -9.68 -13.37 1.22
N ASN A 97 -10.53 -12.73 0.41
CA ASN A 97 -11.90 -13.15 0.14
C ASN A 97 -12.07 -13.77 -1.25
N VAL A 98 -13.20 -14.46 -1.43
CA VAL A 98 -13.58 -15.09 -2.70
C VAL A 98 -14.39 -14.15 -3.57
N ASP A 99 -15.20 -13.30 -2.97
CA ASP A 99 -16.05 -12.33 -3.65
C ASP A 99 -15.52 -10.89 -3.54
N THR A 100 -15.88 -10.09 -4.52
CA THR A 100 -15.38 -8.72 -4.70
C THR A 100 -15.85 -7.76 -3.62
N ASP A 101 -17.09 -7.87 -3.16
CA ASP A 101 -17.66 -6.95 -2.17
C ASP A 101 -17.04 -7.20 -0.79
N SER A 102 -16.89 -8.47 -0.39
CA SER A 102 -16.19 -8.84 0.84
C SER A 102 -14.71 -8.43 0.81
N GLU A 103 -14.06 -8.48 -0.35
CA GLU A 103 -12.67 -8.02 -0.46
C GLU A 103 -12.55 -6.51 -0.32
N ILE A 104 -13.48 -5.73 -0.88
CA ILE A 104 -13.50 -4.28 -0.74
C ILE A 104 -13.81 -3.88 0.70
N SER A 105 -14.73 -4.59 1.38
CA SER A 105 -15.08 -4.32 2.77
C SER A 105 -14.03 -4.75 3.78
N PHE A 106 -13.17 -5.70 3.44
CA PHE A 106 -12.24 -6.36 4.37
C PHE A 106 -11.37 -5.38 5.18
N GLY A 107 -10.83 -4.34 4.55
CA GLY A 107 -10.03 -3.33 5.23
C GLY A 107 -10.85 -2.47 6.19
N ILE A 108 -12.09 -2.17 5.80
CA ILE A 108 -13.00 -1.30 6.55
C ILE A 108 -13.61 -2.04 7.76
N GLU A 109 -13.75 -3.36 7.69
CA GLU A 109 -14.29 -4.17 8.79
C GLU A 109 -13.48 -4.01 10.10
N ASN A 110 -12.19 -3.71 9.98
CA ASN A 110 -11.33 -3.43 11.14
C ASN A 110 -11.68 -2.13 11.88
N GLU A 111 -12.46 -1.24 11.26
CA GLU A 111 -12.94 0.00 11.88
C GLU A 111 -14.18 -0.22 12.77
N ALA A 112 -14.71 -1.46 12.82
CA ALA A 112 -15.90 -1.84 13.58
C ALA A 112 -17.14 -0.98 13.26
N LEU A 113 -17.29 -0.58 11.99
CA LEU A 113 -18.42 0.20 11.50
C LEU A 113 -19.72 -0.62 11.53
N PRO A 114 -20.89 0.04 11.73
CA PRO A 114 -22.17 -0.60 11.55
C PRO A 114 -22.32 -1.19 10.13
N PRO A 115 -22.99 -2.35 9.96
CA PRO A 115 -23.11 -3.00 8.65
C PRO A 115 -23.69 -2.11 7.53
N LYS A 116 -24.55 -1.17 7.90
CA LYS A 116 -25.12 -0.22 6.93
C LYS A 116 -24.07 0.76 6.40
N GLU A 117 -23.25 1.33 7.27
CA GLU A 117 -22.18 2.26 6.88
C GLU A 117 -21.10 1.55 6.04
N LEU A 118 -20.81 0.30 6.39
CA LEU A 118 -19.88 -0.54 5.63
C LEU A 118 -20.40 -0.77 4.20
N ALA A 119 -21.68 -1.12 4.04
CA ALA A 119 -22.29 -1.28 2.73
C ALA A 119 -22.29 0.03 1.92
N GLU A 120 -22.64 1.16 2.56
CA GLU A 120 -22.61 2.48 1.92
C GLU A 120 -21.21 2.85 1.44
N ARG A 121 -20.15 2.51 2.21
CA ARG A 121 -18.76 2.76 1.82
C ARG A 121 -18.31 1.89 0.65
N VAL A 122 -18.75 0.63 0.59
CA VAL A 122 -18.52 -0.25 -0.58
C VAL A 122 -19.22 0.31 -1.81
N ASP A 123 -20.49 0.75 -1.68
CA ASP A 123 -21.24 1.38 -2.76
C ASP A 123 -20.51 2.62 -3.27
N GLN A 124 -20.14 3.54 -2.38
CA GLN A 124 -19.41 4.76 -2.72
C GLN A 124 -18.08 4.45 -3.43
N THR A 125 -17.30 3.50 -2.91
CA THR A 125 -16.02 3.10 -3.51
C THR A 125 -16.20 2.57 -4.93
N THR A 126 -17.20 1.74 -5.16
CA THR A 126 -17.45 1.19 -6.49
C THR A 126 -17.95 2.23 -7.47
N ASP A 127 -18.70 3.23 -7.00
CA ASP A 127 -19.16 4.36 -7.80
C ASP A 127 -18.01 5.29 -8.16
N ASP A 128 -17.19 5.70 -7.19
CA ASP A 128 -16.04 6.58 -7.41
C ASP A 128 -15.04 6.00 -8.43
N LEU A 129 -14.85 4.69 -8.39
CA LEU A 129 -13.89 3.99 -9.26
C LEU A 129 -14.53 3.47 -10.56
N ASN A 130 -15.84 3.66 -10.77
CA ASN A 130 -16.60 3.16 -11.91
C ASN A 130 -16.40 1.65 -12.14
N ILE A 131 -16.59 0.86 -11.07
CA ILE A 131 -16.42 -0.60 -11.08
C ILE A 131 -17.67 -1.37 -10.60
N GLN A 132 -18.84 -0.78 -10.62
CA GLN A 132 -20.10 -1.41 -10.20
C GLN A 132 -20.37 -2.74 -10.92
N ASN A 133 -19.90 -2.86 -12.17
CA ASN A 133 -20.00 -4.09 -12.96
C ASN A 133 -19.14 -5.25 -12.44
N LEU A 134 -18.27 -4.99 -11.46
CA LEU A 134 -17.42 -5.99 -10.81
C LEU A 134 -18.01 -6.46 -9.47
N ARG A 135 -19.10 -5.90 -9.01
CA ARG A 135 -19.74 -6.27 -7.74
C ARG A 135 -20.33 -7.67 -7.77
N ASN A 136 -20.36 -8.30 -6.59
CA ASN A 136 -20.93 -9.64 -6.39
C ASN A 136 -20.35 -10.71 -7.34
N ARG A 137 -19.07 -10.57 -7.71
CA ARG A 137 -18.39 -11.51 -8.60
C ARG A 137 -17.32 -12.30 -7.85
N ASN A 138 -17.06 -13.50 -8.33
CA ASN A 138 -15.95 -14.30 -7.84
C ASN A 138 -14.62 -13.70 -8.34
N ILE A 139 -13.72 -13.36 -7.41
CA ILE A 139 -12.41 -12.75 -7.70
C ILE A 139 -11.56 -13.64 -8.61
N PHE A 140 -11.64 -14.96 -8.46
CA PHE A 140 -10.82 -15.88 -9.27
C PHE A 140 -11.22 -15.89 -10.75
N GLU A 141 -12.45 -15.51 -11.08
CA GLU A 141 -12.98 -15.43 -12.45
C GLU A 141 -12.65 -14.10 -13.13
N LEU A 142 -12.15 -13.12 -12.40
CA LEU A 142 -11.78 -11.81 -12.93
C LEU A 142 -10.51 -11.89 -13.77
N SER A 143 -10.45 -11.06 -14.81
CA SER A 143 -9.22 -10.79 -15.56
C SER A 143 -8.13 -10.15 -14.69
N GLY A 144 -6.89 -10.13 -15.15
CA GLY A 144 -5.79 -9.51 -14.42
C GLY A 144 -6.01 -8.02 -14.12
N GLY A 145 -6.55 -7.27 -15.09
CA GLY A 145 -6.86 -5.85 -14.91
C GLY A 145 -8.02 -5.61 -13.94
N GLU A 146 -9.07 -6.44 -13.98
CA GLU A 146 -10.17 -6.37 -13.01
C GLU A 146 -9.70 -6.69 -11.60
N LYS A 147 -8.82 -7.68 -11.42
CA LYS A 147 -8.18 -7.98 -10.14
C LYS A 147 -7.39 -6.80 -9.58
N GLN A 148 -6.66 -6.08 -10.44
CA GLN A 148 -5.94 -4.88 -10.01
C GLN A 148 -6.90 -3.77 -9.54
N LYS A 149 -8.04 -3.60 -10.24
CA LYS A 149 -9.07 -2.64 -9.82
C LYS A 149 -9.67 -2.99 -8.46
N ILE A 150 -9.97 -4.26 -8.20
CA ILE A 150 -10.48 -4.71 -6.89
C ILE A 150 -9.43 -4.54 -5.80
N ALA A 151 -8.17 -4.90 -6.05
CA ALA A 151 -7.09 -4.69 -5.10
C ALA A 151 -6.85 -3.20 -4.77
N PHE A 152 -7.04 -2.32 -5.75
CA PHE A 152 -7.00 -0.88 -5.52
C PHE A 152 -8.22 -0.40 -4.73
N ALA A 153 -9.41 -0.90 -5.08
CA ALA A 153 -10.67 -0.54 -4.41
C ALA A 153 -10.66 -0.93 -2.93
N SER A 154 -10.11 -2.10 -2.56
CA SER A 154 -10.02 -2.52 -1.16
C SER A 154 -9.13 -1.60 -0.31
N VAL A 155 -8.08 -1.02 -0.92
CA VAL A 155 -7.23 -0.03 -0.26
C VAL A 155 -7.87 1.36 -0.25
N TYR A 156 -8.51 1.76 -1.36
CA TYR A 156 -9.20 3.06 -1.47
C TYR A 156 -10.35 3.19 -0.47
N ALA A 157 -11.08 2.11 -0.23
CA ALA A 157 -12.21 2.08 0.71
C ALA A 157 -11.81 2.36 2.18
N MET A 158 -10.53 2.18 2.54
CA MET A 158 -10.03 2.43 3.91
C MET A 158 -9.83 3.92 4.24
N ASN A 159 -10.00 4.84 3.28
CA ASN A 159 -9.78 6.29 3.46
C ASN A 159 -11.06 7.09 3.47
#